data_34b6fa557bdd9cd6ae4f7e896a231640
#
_entry.id   34b6fa557bdd9cd6ae4f7e896a231640
#
_cell.length_a   1.000
_cell.length_b   1.000
_cell.length_c   1.000
_cell.angle_alpha   90.00
_cell.angle_beta   90.00
_cell.angle_gamma   90.00
#
_symmetry.space_group_name_H-M   'P 1'
#
loop_
_entity.id
_entity.type
_entity.pdbx_description
1 polymer ?
#
loop_
_entity_poly.entity_id
_entity_poly.type
_entity_poly.pdbx_seq_one_letter_code
_entity_poly.pdbx_strand_id
1 'polypeptide(L)'
;MKDNIIGREFECDRLQKALETKKSQLIIIYGRRRVGKTFLVNQFFNEQFAFKVTGVFNKPKEVQLQVFTKSLENYFNSQFDIPSNWIDAFNVLRNNLGKLPKNKKMVVFFDEMPWMDTQKSDFLAAFEWFWNDWGCTQDNLIFIVCGSAASWLVKNIDHNKGGMFNRQNCKLYLEPFNLNQTKQFLKSKNIDWADYDIAMCYMIMGGIPYYLDLLTNDYSLNQNIDNLFFKKHGFLWDEFSHLYNTLFSNSETHIKIVEALSEKRIGLSKKEIAEKTHLSQNGRLTEMLSNLVSSGFVREYHFYGNNKKQHLFQLSDYYTMFYFKFIKNQKGIDENFWTNSTRTSSINAWSGFTFEQLCKDHLKQIKQKLGISGVLTTESSWFVHGDDEHEGAQIDMLLDRRDHIINVCEMKFSNDEYEIDKKYDLTLKRKINRFREVTKTNKTLLLTMITTYGVKKNMYSNIVQSQVTLKDLFREE
;
A
#
# COMPACT_ATOMS: atom_id res chain seq x y z
N MET A 1 -10.21 22.78 11.42
CA MET A 1 -8.82 22.25 11.49
C MET A 1 -8.68 20.78 11.08
N LYS A 2 -9.76 19.97 11.07
CA LYS A 2 -9.74 18.63 10.42
C LYS A 2 -9.86 18.72 8.90
N ASP A 3 -10.15 19.89 8.37
CA ASP A 3 -10.42 20.15 6.94
C ASP A 3 -9.21 19.96 6.03
N ASN A 4 -8.01 19.83 6.61
CA ASN A 4 -6.78 19.58 5.86
C ASN A 4 -6.40 18.11 5.74
N ILE A 5 -7.16 17.19 6.37
CA ILE A 5 -6.90 15.75 6.30
C ILE A 5 -7.84 15.15 5.26
N ILE A 6 -7.33 14.94 4.06
CA ILE A 6 -8.10 14.43 2.93
C ILE A 6 -8.03 12.90 2.91
N GLY A 7 -9.18 12.26 2.67
CA GLY A 7 -9.28 10.83 2.42
C GLY A 7 -8.87 9.95 3.60
N ARG A 8 -9.08 10.43 4.84
CA ARG A 8 -8.73 9.69 6.07
C ARG A 8 -9.88 9.74 7.09
N GLU A 9 -11.10 9.76 6.60
CA GLU A 9 -12.32 9.87 7.42
C GLU A 9 -12.41 8.70 8.39
N PHE A 10 -12.14 7.49 7.93
CA PHE A 10 -12.16 6.28 8.77
C PHE A 10 -11.11 6.35 9.89
N GLU A 11 -9.87 6.71 9.56
CA GLU A 11 -8.79 6.82 10.53
C GLU A 11 -9.06 7.95 11.54
N CYS A 12 -9.58 9.09 11.08
CA CYS A 12 -9.98 10.21 11.93
C CYS A 12 -11.10 9.81 12.89
N ASP A 13 -12.12 9.08 12.43
CA ASP A 13 -13.19 8.55 13.30
C ASP A 13 -12.64 7.63 14.39
N ARG A 14 -11.71 6.74 14.05
CA ARG A 14 -11.05 5.83 15.01
C ARG A 14 -10.23 6.59 16.05
N LEU A 15 -9.47 7.61 15.62
CA LEU A 15 -8.71 8.47 16.54
C LEU A 15 -9.64 9.30 17.43
N GLN A 16 -10.78 9.77 16.91
CA GLN A 16 -11.78 10.50 17.67
C GLN A 16 -12.41 9.62 18.76
N LYS A 17 -12.78 8.38 18.43
CA LYS A 17 -13.30 7.40 19.42
C LYS A 17 -12.27 7.11 20.51
N ALA A 18 -10.98 7.06 20.18
CA ALA A 18 -9.92 6.92 21.18
C ALA A 18 -9.84 8.12 22.14
N LEU A 19 -10.03 9.36 21.62
CA LEU A 19 -10.08 10.57 22.45
C LEU A 19 -11.27 10.57 23.44
N GLU A 20 -12.40 10.03 23.03
CA GLU A 20 -13.63 10.00 23.84
C GLU A 20 -13.64 8.89 24.89
N THR A 21 -12.81 7.86 24.70
CA THR A 21 -12.74 6.70 25.59
C THR A 21 -12.11 7.08 26.94
N LYS A 22 -12.72 6.67 28.04
CA LYS A 22 -12.25 6.88 29.42
C LYS A 22 -11.27 5.79 29.92
N LYS A 23 -10.46 5.25 29.00
CA LYS A 23 -9.45 4.24 29.29
C LYS A 23 -8.18 4.57 28.50
N SER A 24 -7.05 4.09 28.98
CA SER A 24 -5.80 4.15 28.23
C SER A 24 -5.96 3.56 26.84
N GLN A 25 -5.33 4.18 25.86
CA GLN A 25 -5.35 3.72 24.48
C GLN A 25 -3.93 3.51 23.97
N LEU A 26 -3.66 2.31 23.45
CA LEU A 26 -2.46 2.02 22.67
C LEU A 26 -2.88 1.91 21.20
N ILE A 27 -2.44 2.86 20.38
CA ILE A 27 -2.78 2.97 18.98
C ILE A 27 -1.54 2.66 18.14
N ILE A 28 -1.68 1.73 17.20
CA ILE A 28 -0.62 1.38 16.25
C ILE A 28 -1.01 1.91 14.88
N ILE A 29 -0.15 2.74 14.28
CA ILE A 29 -0.33 3.26 12.93
C ILE A 29 0.84 2.77 12.06
N TYR A 30 0.52 1.97 11.06
CA TYR A 30 1.54 1.41 10.18
C TYR A 30 1.06 1.42 8.71
N GLY A 31 1.96 1.17 7.81
CA GLY A 31 1.69 1.22 6.37
C GLY A 31 2.93 1.67 5.62
N ARG A 32 2.82 1.69 4.30
CA ARG A 32 3.91 2.05 3.40
C ARG A 32 4.55 3.39 3.79
N ARG A 33 5.84 3.54 3.51
CA ARG A 33 6.52 4.83 3.63
C ARG A 33 5.85 5.87 2.73
N ARG A 34 5.74 7.13 3.22
CA ARG A 34 5.19 8.29 2.47
C ARG A 34 3.67 8.32 2.29
N VAL A 35 2.91 7.44 2.96
CA VAL A 35 1.44 7.47 2.95
C VAL A 35 0.83 8.47 3.93
N GLY A 36 1.66 9.26 4.65
CA GLY A 36 1.18 10.35 5.51
C GLY A 36 0.89 9.95 6.96
N LYS A 37 1.51 8.89 7.51
CA LYS A 37 1.30 8.46 8.92
C LYS A 37 1.56 9.57 9.93
N THR A 38 2.77 10.14 9.91
CA THR A 38 3.19 11.24 10.78
C THR A 38 2.33 12.49 10.58
N PHE A 39 1.98 12.79 9.32
CA PHE A 39 1.10 13.90 8.96
C PHE A 39 -0.29 13.75 9.59
N LEU A 40 -0.91 12.57 9.47
CA LEU A 40 -2.22 12.28 10.06
C LEU A 40 -2.22 12.54 11.56
N VAL A 41 -1.23 12.00 12.29
CA VAL A 41 -1.16 12.18 13.76
C VAL A 41 -0.94 13.64 14.12
N ASN A 42 0.01 14.32 13.47
CA ASN A 42 0.29 15.72 13.74
C ASN A 42 -0.94 16.61 13.49
N GLN A 43 -1.60 16.46 12.35
CA GLN A 43 -2.76 17.28 11.98
C GLN A 43 -3.97 16.96 12.85
N PHE A 44 -4.24 15.68 13.13
CA PHE A 44 -5.39 15.29 13.94
C PHE A 44 -5.32 15.82 15.36
N PHE A 45 -4.13 15.80 15.99
CA PHE A 45 -3.92 16.31 17.36
C PHE A 45 -3.46 17.76 17.40
N ASN A 46 -3.41 18.48 16.26
CA ASN A 46 -2.92 19.87 16.15
C ASN A 46 -1.53 20.06 16.76
N GLU A 47 -0.66 19.06 16.63
CA GLU A 47 0.66 19.00 17.25
C GLU A 47 0.67 19.14 18.78
N GLN A 48 -0.48 18.99 19.43
CA GLN A 48 -0.62 19.07 20.89
C GLN A 48 -0.31 17.72 21.53
N PHE A 49 0.95 17.47 21.81
CA PHE A 49 1.42 16.26 22.46
C PHE A 49 1.89 16.54 23.89
N ALA A 50 1.61 15.62 24.80
CA ALA A 50 2.27 15.56 26.12
C ALA A 50 3.74 15.15 26.01
N PHE A 51 4.04 14.33 24.99
CA PHE A 51 5.41 13.94 24.62
C PHE A 51 5.41 13.40 23.19
N LYS A 52 6.43 13.78 22.42
CA LYS A 52 6.68 13.21 21.09
C LYS A 52 8.16 12.98 20.90
N VAL A 53 8.49 11.84 20.29
CA VAL A 53 9.85 11.49 19.90
C VAL A 53 9.83 10.76 18.56
N THR A 54 10.84 11.01 17.73
CA THR A 54 11.04 10.30 16.45
C THR A 54 12.31 9.49 16.51
N GLY A 55 12.24 8.20 16.20
CA GLY A 55 13.41 7.34 16.07
C GLY A 55 14.36 7.83 14.98
N VAL A 56 15.65 7.58 15.14
CA VAL A 56 16.67 7.99 14.17
C VAL A 56 17.14 6.78 13.38
N PHE A 57 17.02 6.86 12.06
CA PHE A 57 17.36 5.74 11.17
C PHE A 57 18.82 5.30 11.31
N ASN A 58 19.03 4.00 11.50
CA ASN A 58 20.33 3.34 11.51
C ASN A 58 21.34 3.97 12.50
N LYS A 59 20.89 4.40 13.67
CA LYS A 59 21.73 4.90 14.73
C LYS A 59 21.71 3.97 15.95
N PRO A 60 22.84 3.85 16.68
CA PRO A 60 22.93 2.98 17.86
C PRO A 60 22.09 3.51 19.02
N LYS A 61 21.90 2.65 20.04
CA LYS A 61 21.09 2.92 21.25
C LYS A 61 21.43 4.26 21.91
N GLU A 62 22.70 4.60 22.02
CA GLU A 62 23.20 5.81 22.67
C GLU A 62 22.65 7.09 21.99
N VAL A 63 22.64 7.10 20.66
CA VAL A 63 22.08 8.23 19.88
C VAL A 63 20.56 8.28 20.02
N GLN A 64 19.88 7.14 20.06
CA GLN A 64 18.43 7.10 20.30
C GLN A 64 18.08 7.68 21.67
N LEU A 65 18.84 7.31 22.72
CA LEU A 65 18.65 7.84 24.08
C LEU A 65 18.96 9.34 24.17
N GLN A 66 19.98 9.83 23.45
CA GLN A 66 20.26 11.27 23.36
C GLN A 66 19.07 12.03 22.76
N VAL A 67 18.51 11.56 21.64
CA VAL A 67 17.36 12.18 20.98
C VAL A 67 16.12 12.12 21.88
N PHE A 68 15.92 11.00 22.56
CA PHE A 68 14.84 10.84 23.54
C PHE A 68 14.97 11.86 24.67
N THR A 69 16.17 12.04 25.24
CA THR A 69 16.45 13.02 26.29
C THR A 69 16.20 14.44 25.82
N LYS A 70 16.65 14.80 24.61
CA LYS A 70 16.35 16.12 24.02
C LYS A 70 14.85 16.36 23.86
N SER A 71 14.09 15.32 23.50
CA SER A 71 12.64 15.42 23.46
C SER A 71 12.04 15.63 24.84
N LEU A 72 12.53 14.93 25.89
CA LEU A 72 12.11 15.19 27.27
C LEU A 72 12.36 16.64 27.69
N GLU A 73 13.56 17.17 27.42
CA GLU A 73 13.92 18.56 27.74
C GLU A 73 12.96 19.56 27.09
N ASN A 74 12.63 19.36 25.81
CA ASN A 74 11.73 20.22 25.05
C ASN A 74 10.29 20.20 25.57
N TYR A 75 9.76 19.03 25.94
CA TYR A 75 8.36 18.88 26.36
C TYR A 75 8.13 19.22 27.85
N PHE A 76 9.14 19.02 28.71
CA PHE A 76 8.98 19.27 30.14
C PHE A 76 9.75 20.49 30.66
N ASN A 77 10.40 21.24 29.76
CA ASN A 77 11.18 22.46 30.10
C ASN A 77 12.14 22.26 31.29
N SER A 78 12.85 21.15 31.31
CA SER A 78 13.79 20.72 32.38
C SER A 78 14.98 20.04 31.73
N GLN A 79 16.13 20.11 32.39
CA GLN A 79 17.31 19.36 31.97
C GLN A 79 17.25 17.95 32.52
N PHE A 80 17.72 16.98 31.76
CA PHE A 80 17.77 15.59 32.11
C PHE A 80 19.14 14.99 31.79
N ASP A 81 19.65 14.15 32.66
CA ASP A 81 20.79 13.31 32.35
C ASP A 81 20.38 12.28 31.29
N ILE A 82 21.32 11.92 30.41
CA ILE A 82 21.06 10.89 29.39
C ILE A 82 20.98 9.53 30.07
N PRO A 83 19.84 8.82 30.02
CA PRO A 83 19.68 7.50 30.63
C PRO A 83 20.64 6.48 29.99
N SER A 84 21.12 5.52 30.79
CA SER A 84 22.02 4.45 30.34
C SER A 84 21.31 3.35 29.55
N ASN A 85 19.99 3.22 29.74
CA ASN A 85 19.17 2.20 29.15
C ASN A 85 17.70 2.68 28.96
N TRP A 86 16.89 1.89 28.23
CA TRP A 86 15.52 2.25 27.95
C TRP A 86 14.56 2.15 29.14
N ILE A 87 14.86 1.29 30.15
CA ILE A 87 14.05 1.22 31.38
C ILE A 87 14.13 2.55 32.13
N ASP A 88 15.34 3.07 32.31
CA ASP A 88 15.55 4.37 32.96
C ASP A 88 14.91 5.51 32.13
N ALA A 89 15.04 5.47 30.81
CA ALA A 89 14.42 6.45 29.90
C ALA A 89 12.89 6.48 30.06
N PHE A 90 12.24 5.33 30.05
CA PHE A 90 10.78 5.23 30.25
C PHE A 90 10.38 5.59 31.68
N ASN A 91 11.21 5.34 32.68
CA ASN A 91 10.92 5.76 34.04
C ASN A 91 10.95 7.29 34.18
N VAL A 92 11.92 7.97 33.56
CA VAL A 92 11.93 9.44 33.51
C VAL A 92 10.66 9.97 32.78
N LEU A 93 10.27 9.38 31.68
CA LEU A 93 9.04 9.75 30.96
C LEU A 93 7.80 9.57 31.85
N ARG A 94 7.65 8.40 32.49
CA ARG A 94 6.55 8.07 33.42
C ARG A 94 6.43 9.11 34.54
N ASN A 95 7.53 9.45 35.17
CA ASN A 95 7.54 10.39 36.28
C ASN A 95 7.12 11.80 35.87
N ASN A 96 7.44 12.24 34.67
CA ASN A 96 7.05 13.54 34.16
C ASN A 96 5.62 13.56 33.63
N LEU A 97 5.17 12.53 32.92
CA LEU A 97 3.77 12.39 32.52
C LEU A 97 2.83 12.31 33.74
N GLY A 98 3.25 11.63 34.80
CA GLY A 98 2.48 11.51 36.05
C GLY A 98 2.22 12.84 36.77
N LYS A 99 2.99 13.88 36.49
CA LYS A 99 2.80 15.24 37.03
C LYS A 99 1.75 16.05 36.24
N LEU A 100 1.36 15.58 35.04
CA LEU A 100 0.41 16.31 34.19
C LEU A 100 -1.03 16.19 34.73
N PRO A 101 -1.91 17.19 34.46
CA PRO A 101 -3.29 17.18 34.91
C PRO A 101 -4.07 15.97 34.39
N LYS A 102 -4.74 15.22 35.27
CA LYS A 102 -5.52 14.02 34.93
C LYS A 102 -6.83 14.30 34.20
N ASN A 103 -7.30 15.54 34.23
CA ASN A 103 -8.56 15.96 33.57
C ASN A 103 -8.41 16.21 32.07
N LYS A 104 -7.21 16.14 31.52
CA LYS A 104 -6.92 16.27 30.09
C LYS A 104 -6.34 14.99 29.54
N LYS A 105 -6.61 14.70 28.26
CA LYS A 105 -5.94 13.59 27.55
C LYS A 105 -4.47 13.90 27.39
N MET A 106 -3.64 12.92 27.70
CA MET A 106 -2.20 12.94 27.47
C MET A 106 -1.90 12.15 26.19
N VAL A 107 -1.55 12.83 25.13
CA VAL A 107 -1.18 12.20 23.85
C VAL A 107 0.34 12.05 23.82
N VAL A 108 0.81 10.82 23.78
CA VAL A 108 2.22 10.45 23.65
C VAL A 108 2.42 9.85 22.26
N PHE A 109 3.35 10.37 21.49
CA PHE A 109 3.59 9.92 20.11
C PHE A 109 5.04 9.50 19.90
N PHE A 110 5.22 8.21 19.58
CA PHE A 110 6.49 7.62 19.17
C PHE A 110 6.46 7.38 17.66
N ASP A 111 7.09 8.28 16.93
CA ASP A 111 7.19 8.20 15.46
C ASP A 111 8.43 7.38 15.07
N GLU A 112 8.29 6.59 14.00
CA GLU A 112 9.31 5.61 13.55
C GLU A 112 9.90 4.79 14.70
N MET A 113 9.01 4.30 15.59
CA MET A 113 9.36 3.50 16.76
C MET A 113 10.25 2.28 16.44
N PRO A 114 10.09 1.58 15.30
CA PRO A 114 10.99 0.47 14.94
C PRO A 114 12.47 0.85 14.88
N TRP A 115 12.83 2.10 14.61
CA TRP A 115 14.22 2.55 14.57
C TRP A 115 14.86 2.70 15.95
N MET A 116 14.05 2.76 17.02
CA MET A 116 14.53 2.82 18.39
C MET A 116 14.94 1.43 18.91
N ASP A 117 14.35 0.36 18.34
CA ASP A 117 14.67 -1.02 18.69
C ASP A 117 15.93 -1.49 17.97
N THR A 118 17.07 -1.06 18.48
CA THR A 118 18.38 -1.44 17.93
C THR A 118 18.88 -2.75 18.56
N GLN A 119 19.84 -3.37 17.90
CA GLN A 119 20.38 -4.66 18.36
C GLN A 119 20.86 -4.56 19.82
N LYS A 120 20.39 -5.46 20.68
CA LYS A 120 20.73 -5.52 22.12
C LYS A 120 20.37 -4.25 22.91
N SER A 121 19.36 -3.50 22.46
CA SER A 121 18.94 -2.28 23.16
C SER A 121 17.94 -2.54 24.29
N ASP A 122 17.28 -3.69 24.29
CA ASP A 122 16.17 -4.05 25.19
C ASP A 122 14.98 -3.06 25.15
N PHE A 123 14.86 -2.29 24.04
CA PHE A 123 13.83 -1.27 23.87
C PHE A 123 12.42 -1.85 24.02
N LEU A 124 12.14 -2.95 23.32
CA LEU A 124 10.82 -3.56 23.34
C LEU A 124 10.44 -4.07 24.73
N ALA A 125 11.37 -4.68 25.47
CA ALA A 125 11.15 -5.13 26.83
C ALA A 125 10.87 -3.96 27.79
N ALA A 126 11.62 -2.86 27.63
CA ALA A 126 11.41 -1.64 28.42
C ALA A 126 10.06 -0.98 28.11
N PHE A 127 9.63 -0.94 26.83
CA PHE A 127 8.33 -0.45 26.44
C PHE A 127 7.19 -1.33 26.98
N GLU A 128 7.35 -2.66 26.90
CA GLU A 128 6.41 -3.64 27.46
C GLU A 128 6.23 -3.44 28.97
N TRP A 129 7.33 -3.28 29.70
CA TRP A 129 7.30 -2.98 31.13
C TRP A 129 6.57 -1.64 31.41
N PHE A 130 6.95 -0.56 30.72
CA PHE A 130 6.32 0.76 30.87
C PHE A 130 4.81 0.71 30.65
N TRP A 131 4.38 0.03 29.58
CA TRP A 131 2.96 -0.06 29.25
C TRP A 131 2.19 -0.90 30.27
N ASN A 132 2.67 -2.08 30.62
CA ASN A 132 1.96 -3.02 31.49
C ASN A 132 1.95 -2.57 32.95
N ASP A 133 3.04 -1.97 33.45
CA ASP A 133 3.15 -1.53 34.84
C ASP A 133 2.43 -0.19 35.08
N TRP A 134 2.47 0.73 34.10
CA TRP A 134 1.94 2.07 34.31
C TRP A 134 1.01 2.54 33.20
N GLY A 135 1.38 2.47 31.95
CA GLY A 135 0.63 3.08 30.84
C GLY A 135 -0.82 2.62 30.74
N CYS A 136 -1.05 1.31 30.89
CA CYS A 136 -2.38 0.73 30.82
C CYS A 136 -3.31 1.13 32.00
N THR A 137 -2.77 1.69 33.08
CA THR A 137 -3.53 2.15 34.24
C THR A 137 -3.92 3.63 34.20
N GLN A 138 -3.44 4.38 33.18
CA GLN A 138 -3.70 5.81 33.04
C GLN A 138 -4.90 6.09 32.14
N ASP A 139 -6.10 6.31 32.70
CA ASP A 139 -7.37 6.48 31.97
C ASP A 139 -7.35 7.62 30.93
N ASN A 140 -6.45 8.57 31.07
CA ASN A 140 -6.31 9.71 30.17
C ASN A 140 -5.14 9.59 29.17
N LEU A 141 -4.41 8.46 29.13
CA LEU A 141 -3.27 8.26 28.26
C LEU A 141 -3.72 7.74 26.87
N ILE A 142 -3.27 8.41 25.81
CA ILE A 142 -3.31 7.93 24.44
C ILE A 142 -1.85 7.78 23.97
N PHE A 143 -1.39 6.54 23.86
CA PHE A 143 -0.04 6.24 23.40
C PHE A 143 -0.10 5.77 21.93
N ILE A 144 0.50 6.54 21.04
CA ILE A 144 0.52 6.29 19.61
C ILE A 144 1.91 5.85 19.20
N VAL A 145 1.98 4.71 18.54
CA VAL A 145 3.19 4.22 17.90
C VAL A 145 3.02 4.20 16.40
N CYS A 146 4.03 4.68 15.69
CA CYS A 146 4.03 4.75 14.24
C CYS A 146 5.33 4.19 13.67
N GLY A 147 5.27 3.65 12.47
CA GLY A 147 6.46 3.23 11.74
C GLY A 147 6.18 2.76 10.33
N SER A 148 7.19 2.91 9.49
CA SER A 148 7.20 2.43 8.11
C SER A 148 7.61 0.96 7.99
N ALA A 149 8.30 0.40 8.99
CA ALA A 149 8.60 -1.03 9.08
C ALA A 149 7.39 -1.80 9.61
N ALA A 150 6.36 -1.95 8.76
CA ALA A 150 5.08 -2.58 9.13
C ALA A 150 5.27 -4.00 9.70
N SER A 151 6.19 -4.79 9.14
CA SER A 151 6.50 -6.14 9.62
C SER A 151 7.00 -6.15 11.07
N TRP A 152 7.82 -5.16 11.47
CA TRP A 152 8.30 -5.04 12.84
C TRP A 152 7.15 -4.75 13.82
N LEU A 153 6.28 -3.78 13.48
CA LEU A 153 5.13 -3.41 14.32
C LEU A 153 4.14 -4.57 14.46
N VAL A 154 3.83 -5.25 13.37
CA VAL A 154 2.95 -6.42 13.39
C VAL A 154 3.56 -7.56 14.21
N LYS A 155 4.82 -7.88 14.00
CA LYS A 155 5.49 -8.99 14.71
C LYS A 155 5.66 -8.71 16.20
N ASN A 156 6.13 -7.51 16.57
CA ASN A 156 6.60 -7.22 17.91
C ASN A 156 5.56 -6.57 18.82
N ILE A 157 4.52 -5.94 18.26
CA ILE A 157 3.46 -5.34 19.05
C ILE A 157 2.14 -6.07 18.84
N ASP A 158 1.75 -6.30 17.58
CA ASP A 158 0.45 -6.89 17.26
C ASP A 158 0.40 -8.41 17.52
N HIS A 159 1.34 -9.16 16.98
CA HIS A 159 1.44 -10.62 17.12
C HIS A 159 2.48 -11.03 18.18
N ASN A 160 2.83 -10.13 19.09
CA ASN A 160 3.71 -10.43 20.20
C ASN A 160 3.16 -11.61 21.01
N LYS A 161 4.00 -12.59 21.30
CA LYS A 161 3.65 -13.75 22.14
C LYS A 161 3.88 -13.48 23.63
N GLY A 162 4.39 -12.31 23.97
CA GLY A 162 4.69 -11.84 25.34
C GLY A 162 3.61 -10.93 25.92
N GLY A 163 4.03 -10.00 26.77
CA GLY A 163 3.14 -9.11 27.53
C GLY A 163 2.42 -8.03 26.72
N MET A 164 2.78 -7.85 25.44
CA MET A 164 2.07 -6.93 24.52
C MET A 164 0.89 -7.57 23.81
N PHE A 165 0.66 -8.89 23.97
CA PHE A 165 -0.42 -9.60 23.29
C PHE A 165 -1.80 -9.00 23.64
N ASN A 166 -2.59 -8.62 22.63
CA ASN A 166 -3.92 -7.99 22.76
C ASN A 166 -3.96 -6.73 23.64
N ARG A 167 -2.84 -5.99 23.79
CA ARG A 167 -2.80 -4.73 24.53
C ARG A 167 -3.15 -3.51 23.71
N GLN A 168 -3.06 -3.61 22.37
CA GLN A 168 -3.44 -2.53 21.48
C GLN A 168 -4.98 -2.42 21.40
N ASN A 169 -5.46 -1.17 21.49
CA ASN A 169 -6.88 -0.87 21.42
C ASN A 169 -7.32 -0.48 20.01
N CYS A 170 -6.40 0.02 19.19
CA CYS A 170 -6.68 0.45 17.83
C CYS A 170 -5.47 0.17 16.93
N LYS A 171 -5.76 -0.39 15.75
CA LYS A 171 -4.79 -0.60 14.68
C LYS A 171 -5.26 0.12 13.44
N LEU A 172 -4.39 0.93 12.86
CA LEU A 172 -4.65 1.66 11.64
C LEU A 172 -3.57 1.30 10.62
N TYR A 173 -3.96 0.57 9.60
CA TYR A 173 -3.12 0.37 8.42
C TYR A 173 -3.44 1.49 7.43
N LEU A 174 -2.50 2.41 7.21
CA LEU A 174 -2.67 3.47 6.23
C LEU A 174 -2.32 2.95 4.84
N GLU A 175 -3.35 2.76 4.04
CA GLU A 175 -3.21 2.46 2.62
C GLU A 175 -2.84 3.71 1.82
N PRO A 176 -2.24 3.57 0.63
CA PRO A 176 -2.24 4.64 -0.37
C PRO A 176 -3.66 5.15 -0.62
N PHE A 177 -3.81 6.37 -1.08
CA PHE A 177 -5.11 6.88 -1.51
C PHE A 177 -5.69 6.02 -2.63
N ASN A 178 -7.00 5.79 -2.62
CA ASN A 178 -7.72 5.27 -3.78
C ASN A 178 -7.92 6.38 -4.83
N LEU A 179 -8.54 6.06 -5.96
CA LEU A 179 -8.76 7.03 -7.05
C LEU A 179 -9.58 8.25 -6.60
N ASN A 180 -10.63 8.04 -5.80
CA ASN A 180 -11.45 9.15 -5.31
C ASN A 180 -10.66 10.08 -4.38
N GLN A 181 -9.94 9.51 -3.43
CA GLN A 181 -9.08 10.25 -2.50
C GLN A 181 -7.95 10.97 -3.25
N THR A 182 -7.36 10.32 -4.26
CA THR A 182 -6.36 10.96 -5.15
C THR A 182 -6.97 12.16 -5.86
N LYS A 183 -8.18 12.04 -6.42
CA LYS A 183 -8.90 13.14 -7.08
C LYS A 183 -9.19 14.29 -6.11
N GLN A 184 -9.65 13.99 -4.90
CA GLN A 184 -9.89 14.99 -3.86
C GLN A 184 -8.59 15.72 -3.46
N PHE A 185 -7.49 14.98 -3.31
CA PHE A 185 -6.19 15.55 -2.97
C PHE A 185 -5.66 16.46 -4.09
N LEU A 186 -5.74 16.05 -5.35
CA LEU A 186 -5.34 16.88 -6.49
C LEU A 186 -6.18 18.14 -6.60
N LYS A 187 -7.50 18.04 -6.40
CA LYS A 187 -8.39 19.21 -6.37
C LYS A 187 -8.04 20.19 -5.25
N SER A 188 -7.63 19.74 -4.08
CA SER A 188 -7.19 20.62 -2.99
C SER A 188 -5.92 21.40 -3.33
N LYS A 189 -5.15 20.93 -4.33
CA LYS A 189 -3.98 21.60 -4.91
C LYS A 189 -4.31 22.43 -6.16
N ASN A 190 -5.59 22.62 -6.48
CA ASN A 190 -6.07 23.27 -7.69
C ASN A 190 -5.66 22.53 -8.99
N ILE A 191 -5.46 21.22 -8.92
CA ILE A 191 -5.20 20.35 -10.06
C ILE A 191 -6.51 19.65 -10.45
N ASP A 192 -7.16 20.11 -11.52
CA ASP A 192 -8.43 19.59 -12.00
C ASP A 192 -8.24 18.81 -13.31
N TRP A 193 -7.62 17.64 -13.22
CA TRP A 193 -7.42 16.75 -14.36
C TRP A 193 -8.64 15.87 -14.61
N ALA A 194 -8.79 15.42 -15.86
CA ALA A 194 -9.78 14.41 -16.24
C ALA A 194 -9.53 13.07 -15.51
N ASP A 195 -10.57 12.27 -15.33
CA ASP A 195 -10.48 10.97 -14.65
C ASP A 195 -9.44 10.04 -15.31
N TYR A 196 -9.27 10.13 -16.63
CA TYR A 196 -8.23 9.41 -17.37
C TYR A 196 -6.80 9.78 -16.92
N ASP A 197 -6.53 11.09 -16.83
CA ASP A 197 -5.22 11.59 -16.42
C ASP A 197 -4.95 11.27 -14.94
N ILE A 198 -5.97 11.34 -14.08
CA ILE A 198 -5.87 10.95 -12.68
C ILE A 198 -5.55 9.45 -12.56
N ALA A 199 -6.21 8.60 -13.35
CA ALA A 199 -5.92 7.17 -13.37
C ALA A 199 -4.51 6.89 -13.91
N MET A 200 -4.05 7.60 -14.94
CA MET A 200 -2.68 7.50 -15.46
C MET A 200 -1.66 7.94 -14.40
N CYS A 201 -1.90 9.06 -13.72
CA CYS A 201 -1.09 9.52 -12.58
C CYS A 201 -1.03 8.45 -11.49
N TYR A 202 -2.17 7.87 -11.13
CA TYR A 202 -2.25 6.78 -10.16
C TYR A 202 -1.43 5.56 -10.58
N MET A 203 -1.55 5.13 -11.84
CA MET A 203 -0.78 4.01 -12.38
C MET A 203 0.74 4.25 -12.38
N ILE A 204 1.19 5.51 -12.31
CA ILE A 204 2.61 5.88 -12.19
C ILE A 204 3.04 6.00 -10.73
N MET A 205 2.27 6.68 -9.89
CA MET A 205 2.64 7.10 -8.53
C MET A 205 1.97 6.30 -7.41
N GLY A 206 0.87 5.58 -7.69
CA GLY A 206 0.22 4.67 -6.76
C GLY A 206 -0.56 5.33 -5.63
N GLY A 207 -1.17 6.48 -5.81
CA GLY A 207 -1.95 7.16 -4.78
C GLY A 207 -1.15 7.53 -3.52
N ILE A 208 0.17 7.69 -3.65
CA ILE A 208 1.05 8.03 -2.52
C ILE A 208 1.02 9.55 -2.26
N PRO A 209 0.48 10.01 -1.12
CA PRO A 209 0.30 11.43 -0.84
C PRO A 209 1.56 12.28 -1.05
N TYR A 210 2.71 11.78 -0.61
CA TYR A 210 3.97 12.49 -0.79
C TYR A 210 4.34 12.70 -2.26
N TYR A 211 4.09 11.72 -3.14
CA TYR A 211 4.38 11.87 -4.57
C TYR A 211 3.36 12.80 -5.24
N LEU A 212 2.09 12.69 -4.85
CA LEU A 212 1.04 13.57 -5.34
C LEU A 212 1.26 15.03 -4.91
N ASP A 213 1.88 15.25 -3.74
CA ASP A 213 2.19 16.59 -3.25
C ASP A 213 3.26 17.31 -4.08
N LEU A 214 4.11 16.59 -4.79
CA LEU A 214 5.11 17.14 -5.69
C LEU A 214 4.53 17.66 -7.03
N LEU A 215 3.28 17.31 -7.33
CA LEU A 215 2.61 17.77 -8.56
C LEU A 215 2.21 19.24 -8.44
N THR A 216 2.26 19.95 -9.56
CA THR A 216 1.83 21.35 -9.66
C THR A 216 0.80 21.52 -10.77
N ASN A 217 -0.10 22.50 -10.59
CA ASN A 217 -1.11 22.87 -11.58
C ASN A 217 -0.55 23.69 -12.76
N ASP A 218 0.70 24.14 -12.70
CA ASP A 218 1.36 24.87 -13.77
C ASP A 218 1.65 24.01 -15.01
N TYR A 219 1.61 22.68 -14.85
CA TYR A 219 2.02 21.74 -15.86
C TYR A 219 0.94 20.66 -16.11
N SER A 220 0.89 20.16 -17.35
CA SER A 220 0.12 18.96 -17.65
C SER A 220 0.67 17.76 -16.89
N LEU A 221 -0.10 16.64 -16.83
CA LEU A 221 0.38 15.39 -16.24
C LEU A 221 1.73 14.98 -16.82
N ASN A 222 1.86 14.96 -18.16
CA ASN A 222 3.08 14.51 -18.82
C ASN A 222 4.30 15.37 -18.46
N GLN A 223 4.14 16.69 -18.43
CA GLN A 223 5.20 17.61 -18.02
C GLN A 223 5.59 17.44 -16.54
N ASN A 224 4.60 17.21 -15.65
CA ASN A 224 4.89 16.89 -14.26
C ASN A 224 5.72 15.61 -14.14
N ILE A 225 5.37 14.55 -14.90
CA ILE A 225 6.12 13.29 -14.90
C ILE A 225 7.54 13.49 -15.41
N ASP A 226 7.74 14.20 -16.53
CA ASP A 226 9.09 14.51 -17.02
C ASP A 226 9.92 15.28 -15.98
N ASN A 227 9.33 16.32 -15.37
CA ASN A 227 9.99 17.15 -14.37
C ASN A 227 10.42 16.36 -13.13
N LEU A 228 9.61 15.41 -12.68
CA LEU A 228 9.86 14.66 -11.44
C LEU A 228 10.77 13.45 -11.65
N PHE A 229 10.67 12.75 -12.79
CA PHE A 229 11.32 11.44 -12.97
C PHE A 229 12.44 11.44 -14.00
N PHE A 230 12.38 12.26 -15.06
CA PHE A 230 13.30 12.18 -16.20
C PHE A 230 14.27 13.34 -16.28
N LYS A 231 13.90 14.53 -15.84
CA LYS A 231 14.83 15.67 -15.76
C LYS A 231 15.91 15.41 -14.73
N LYS A 232 17.12 15.84 -15.06
CA LYS A 232 18.28 15.78 -14.15
C LYS A 232 17.94 16.52 -12.86
N HIS A 233 18.17 15.87 -11.71
CA HIS A 233 17.83 16.38 -10.37
C HIS A 233 16.32 16.54 -10.09
N GLY A 234 15.44 15.91 -10.87
CA GLY A 234 14.02 15.79 -10.51
C GLY A 234 13.85 15.10 -9.14
N PHE A 235 12.85 15.50 -8.37
CA PHE A 235 12.67 15.04 -6.98
C PHE A 235 12.59 13.52 -6.84
N LEU A 236 12.09 12.82 -7.85
CA LEU A 236 11.94 11.37 -7.86
C LEU A 236 13.00 10.64 -8.69
N TRP A 237 14.03 11.38 -9.14
CA TRP A 237 15.14 10.84 -9.91
C TRP A 237 15.90 9.70 -9.20
N ASP A 238 16.21 9.86 -7.90
CA ASP A 238 16.93 8.88 -7.09
C ASP A 238 16.06 8.18 -6.02
N GLU A 239 14.76 8.43 -6.08
CA GLU A 239 13.81 7.96 -5.08
C GLU A 239 13.85 6.46 -4.85
N PHE A 240 13.99 5.66 -5.93
CA PHE A 240 13.99 4.20 -5.84
C PHE A 240 15.03 3.67 -4.84
N SER A 241 16.27 4.15 -4.98
CA SER A 241 17.35 3.74 -4.07
C SER A 241 17.11 4.21 -2.63
N HIS A 242 16.66 5.44 -2.46
CA HIS A 242 16.34 5.99 -1.14
C HIS A 242 15.21 5.23 -0.45
N LEU A 243 14.16 4.87 -1.19
CA LEU A 243 13.00 4.16 -0.66
C LEU A 243 13.39 2.80 -0.09
N TYR A 244 14.10 1.97 -0.87
CA TYR A 244 14.49 0.63 -0.44
C TYR A 244 15.56 0.65 0.65
N ASN A 245 16.57 1.51 0.56
CA ASN A 245 17.65 1.61 1.55
C ASN A 245 17.16 2.05 2.93
N THR A 246 16.09 2.82 3.00
CA THR A 246 15.55 3.28 4.29
C THR A 246 14.52 2.33 4.90
N LEU A 247 13.96 1.40 4.12
CA LEU A 247 12.97 0.43 4.61
C LEU A 247 13.59 -0.89 5.02
N PHE A 248 14.65 -1.31 4.34
CA PHE A 248 15.20 -2.65 4.49
C PHE A 248 16.69 -2.61 4.81
N SER A 249 17.09 -3.24 5.91
CA SER A 249 18.50 -3.36 6.31
C SER A 249 19.33 -4.12 5.26
N ASN A 250 18.71 -4.97 4.45
CA ASN A 250 19.32 -5.72 3.35
C ASN A 250 18.65 -5.35 2.03
N SER A 251 18.70 -4.05 1.68
CA SER A 251 17.99 -3.46 0.55
C SER A 251 18.38 -4.09 -0.79
N GLU A 252 19.65 -4.40 -1.02
CA GLU A 252 20.14 -5.01 -2.26
C GLU A 252 19.42 -6.34 -2.58
N THR A 253 19.19 -7.17 -1.55
CA THR A 253 18.49 -8.44 -1.76
C THR A 253 17.01 -8.23 -2.02
N HIS A 254 16.36 -7.28 -1.33
CA HIS A 254 14.96 -6.91 -1.61
C HIS A 254 14.81 -6.34 -3.03
N ILE A 255 15.77 -5.52 -3.49
CA ILE A 255 15.80 -4.97 -4.86
C ILE A 255 15.91 -6.10 -5.88
N LYS A 256 16.80 -7.09 -5.68
CA LYS A 256 16.89 -8.27 -6.58
C LYS A 256 15.56 -9.03 -6.68
N ILE A 257 14.84 -9.19 -5.58
CA ILE A 257 13.53 -9.86 -5.56
C ILE A 257 12.50 -9.07 -6.37
N VAL A 258 12.36 -7.76 -6.14
CA VAL A 258 11.38 -6.95 -6.88
C VAL A 258 11.74 -6.77 -8.34
N GLU A 259 13.03 -6.75 -8.68
CA GLU A 259 13.50 -6.77 -10.06
C GLU A 259 13.09 -8.06 -10.78
N ALA A 260 13.34 -9.23 -10.17
CA ALA A 260 12.87 -10.51 -10.71
C ALA A 260 11.34 -10.56 -10.89
N LEU A 261 10.60 -9.98 -9.94
CA LEU A 261 9.14 -9.88 -10.04
C LEU A 261 8.66 -8.93 -11.14
N SER A 262 9.43 -7.88 -11.44
CA SER A 262 9.09 -6.91 -12.51
C SER A 262 9.11 -7.51 -13.91
N GLU A 263 9.84 -8.62 -14.11
CA GLU A 263 9.96 -9.31 -15.39
C GLU A 263 8.74 -10.17 -15.75
N LYS A 264 7.96 -10.61 -14.74
CA LYS A 264 6.83 -11.55 -14.95
C LYS A 264 5.52 -10.99 -14.39
N ARG A 265 4.65 -10.52 -15.28
CA ARG A 265 3.37 -9.86 -14.91
C ARG A 265 2.47 -10.71 -14.02
N ILE A 266 2.39 -12.01 -14.28
CA ILE A 266 1.63 -12.99 -13.50
C ILE A 266 2.19 -13.18 -12.08
N GLY A 267 3.45 -12.73 -11.85
CA GLY A 267 4.17 -13.00 -10.59
C GLY A 267 4.95 -14.31 -10.63
N LEU A 268 5.62 -14.59 -9.54
CA LEU A 268 6.51 -15.74 -9.37
C LEU A 268 6.17 -16.48 -8.08
N SER A 269 6.33 -17.81 -8.11
CA SER A 269 6.35 -18.62 -6.89
C SER A 269 7.65 -18.37 -6.11
N LYS A 270 7.66 -18.71 -4.82
CA LYS A 270 8.87 -18.62 -3.98
C LYS A 270 10.05 -19.38 -4.59
N LYS A 271 9.77 -20.53 -5.25
CA LYS A 271 10.80 -21.34 -5.93
C LYS A 271 11.39 -20.59 -7.11
N GLU A 272 10.57 -20.06 -8.02
CA GLU A 272 11.02 -19.28 -9.17
C GLU A 272 11.81 -18.02 -8.76
N ILE A 273 11.39 -17.35 -7.67
CA ILE A 273 12.14 -16.21 -7.11
C ILE A 273 13.51 -16.66 -6.64
N ALA A 274 13.59 -17.76 -5.89
CA ALA A 274 14.88 -18.29 -5.41
C ALA A 274 15.83 -18.64 -6.59
N GLU A 275 15.31 -19.28 -7.63
CA GLU A 275 16.07 -19.63 -8.84
C GLU A 275 16.56 -18.39 -9.58
N LYS A 276 15.68 -17.40 -9.84
CA LYS A 276 16.05 -16.18 -10.58
C LYS A 276 17.03 -15.28 -9.83
N THR A 277 16.90 -15.22 -8.51
CA THR A 277 17.73 -14.34 -7.67
C THR A 277 18.98 -15.03 -7.12
N HIS A 278 19.13 -16.33 -7.36
CA HIS A 278 20.17 -17.18 -6.78
C HIS A 278 20.18 -17.17 -5.24
N LEU A 279 19.01 -16.99 -4.64
CA LEU A 279 18.82 -17.03 -3.19
C LEU A 279 18.39 -18.43 -2.74
N SER A 280 18.84 -18.84 -1.55
CA SER A 280 18.38 -20.11 -0.96
C SER A 280 16.89 -20.04 -0.59
N GLN A 281 16.15 -21.11 -0.90
CA GLN A 281 14.73 -21.25 -0.57
C GLN A 281 14.53 -21.59 0.91
N ASN A 282 14.88 -20.68 1.81
CA ASN A 282 14.88 -20.86 3.26
C ASN A 282 13.94 -19.87 3.99
N GLY A 283 14.02 -19.84 5.32
CA GLY A 283 13.25 -18.93 6.18
C GLY A 283 13.55 -17.45 5.92
N ARG A 284 14.81 -17.12 5.57
CA ARG A 284 15.22 -15.74 5.27
C ARG A 284 14.51 -15.18 4.02
N LEU A 285 14.39 -15.98 2.95
CA LEU A 285 13.62 -15.57 1.77
C LEU A 285 12.14 -15.39 2.12
N THR A 286 11.57 -16.26 2.98
CA THR A 286 10.18 -16.09 3.45
C THR A 286 10.00 -14.78 4.21
N GLU A 287 10.92 -14.43 5.08
CA GLU A 287 10.90 -13.18 5.83
C GLU A 287 11.00 -11.96 4.90
N MET A 288 11.88 -11.98 3.90
CA MET A 288 12.02 -10.90 2.92
C MET A 288 10.75 -10.70 2.10
N LEU A 289 10.12 -11.79 1.65
CA LEU A 289 8.83 -11.73 0.94
C LEU A 289 7.73 -11.19 1.84
N SER A 290 7.67 -11.63 3.10
CA SER A 290 6.73 -11.09 4.10
C SER A 290 6.94 -9.59 4.34
N ASN A 291 8.19 -9.13 4.39
CA ASN A 291 8.52 -7.71 4.53
C ASN A 291 8.04 -6.89 3.32
N LEU A 292 8.23 -7.39 2.10
CA LEU A 292 7.76 -6.74 0.89
C LEU A 292 6.23 -6.70 0.81
N VAL A 293 5.55 -7.77 1.23
CA VAL A 293 4.07 -7.83 1.28
C VAL A 293 3.52 -6.86 2.32
N SER A 294 4.03 -6.90 3.55
CA SER A 294 3.55 -6.02 4.63
C SER A 294 3.84 -4.54 4.39
N SER A 295 4.86 -4.24 3.58
CA SER A 295 5.20 -2.88 3.17
C SER A 295 4.49 -2.42 1.89
N GLY A 296 3.64 -3.26 1.28
CA GLY A 296 2.81 -2.92 0.13
C GLY A 296 3.54 -2.87 -1.22
N PHE A 297 4.75 -3.47 -1.31
CA PHE A 297 5.47 -3.56 -2.60
C PHE A 297 5.06 -4.75 -3.43
N VAL A 298 4.66 -5.83 -2.77
CA VAL A 298 4.34 -7.11 -3.38
C VAL A 298 2.98 -7.57 -2.87
N ARG A 299 2.17 -8.11 -3.77
CA ARG A 299 0.92 -8.78 -3.45
C ARG A 299 1.13 -10.28 -3.49
N GLU A 300 0.62 -10.96 -2.48
CA GLU A 300 0.50 -12.41 -2.47
C GLU A 300 -0.91 -12.80 -2.93
N TYR A 301 -1.03 -13.73 -3.85
CA TYR A 301 -2.32 -14.19 -4.36
C TYR A 301 -2.32 -15.66 -4.79
N HIS A 302 -3.52 -16.20 -5.05
CA HIS A 302 -3.72 -17.59 -5.43
C HIS A 302 -4.42 -17.68 -6.79
N PHE A 303 -4.12 -18.74 -7.52
CA PHE A 303 -4.92 -19.11 -8.68
C PHE A 303 -6.22 -19.82 -8.25
N TYR A 304 -7.26 -19.65 -9.07
CA TYR A 304 -8.52 -20.35 -8.92
C TYR A 304 -8.29 -21.88 -8.96
N GLY A 305 -8.89 -22.59 -7.99
CA GLY A 305 -8.80 -24.05 -7.91
C GLY A 305 -7.49 -24.60 -7.34
N ASN A 306 -6.49 -23.79 -7.08
CA ASN A 306 -5.24 -24.24 -6.47
C ASN A 306 -5.37 -24.33 -4.95
N ASN A 307 -4.83 -25.44 -4.39
CA ASN A 307 -4.71 -25.61 -2.95
C ASN A 307 -3.92 -24.44 -2.35
N LYS A 308 -4.30 -24.01 -1.13
CA LYS A 308 -3.68 -22.91 -0.35
C LYS A 308 -2.14 -22.98 -0.19
N LYS A 309 -1.46 -23.97 -0.79
CA LYS A 309 0.00 -24.17 -0.69
C LYS A 309 0.81 -23.54 -1.82
N GLN A 310 0.20 -23.11 -2.92
CA GLN A 310 0.91 -22.44 -4.04
C GLN A 310 0.57 -20.96 -4.06
N HIS A 311 1.40 -20.18 -3.38
CA HIS A 311 1.32 -18.72 -3.38
C HIS A 311 2.18 -18.16 -4.52
N LEU A 312 1.65 -17.16 -5.19
CA LEU A 312 2.39 -16.34 -6.12
C LEU A 312 2.60 -14.95 -5.53
N PHE A 313 3.76 -14.41 -5.82
CA PHE A 313 4.15 -13.06 -5.45
C PHE A 313 4.19 -12.19 -6.70
N GLN A 314 3.45 -11.11 -6.70
CA GLN A 314 3.34 -10.17 -7.81
C GLN A 314 3.78 -8.78 -7.34
N LEU A 315 4.59 -8.11 -8.12
CA LEU A 315 4.92 -6.71 -7.89
C LEU A 315 3.65 -5.87 -8.03
N SER A 316 3.28 -5.13 -6.99
CA SER A 316 2.05 -4.33 -6.92
C SER A 316 2.31 -2.84 -6.73
N ASP A 317 3.53 -2.44 -6.39
CA ASP A 317 3.88 -1.04 -6.24
C ASP A 317 4.05 -0.34 -7.58
N TYR A 318 3.17 0.62 -7.89
CA TYR A 318 3.12 1.32 -9.17
C TYR A 318 4.41 2.06 -9.49
N TYR A 319 4.95 2.80 -8.51
CA TYR A 319 6.21 3.50 -8.70
C TYR A 319 7.35 2.54 -9.03
N THR A 320 7.46 1.42 -8.34
CA THR A 320 8.49 0.41 -8.62
C THR A 320 8.30 -0.23 -10.00
N MET A 321 7.05 -0.53 -10.41
CA MET A 321 6.76 -1.02 -11.76
C MET A 321 7.15 0.00 -12.83
N PHE A 322 6.82 1.27 -12.62
CA PHE A 322 7.18 2.38 -13.50
C PHE A 322 8.70 2.56 -13.59
N TYR A 323 9.39 2.49 -12.45
CA TYR A 323 10.85 2.60 -12.37
C TYR A 323 11.55 1.53 -13.21
N PHE A 324 11.23 0.25 -13.03
CA PHE A 324 11.86 -0.83 -13.79
C PHE A 324 11.53 -0.76 -15.28
N LYS A 325 10.34 -0.33 -15.63
CA LYS A 325 9.91 -0.27 -17.02
C LYS A 325 10.51 0.89 -17.80
N PHE A 326 10.56 2.08 -17.19
CA PHE A 326 10.88 3.31 -17.91
C PHE A 326 12.08 4.07 -17.35
N ILE A 327 12.24 4.16 -16.01
CA ILE A 327 13.27 5.03 -15.44
C ILE A 327 14.64 4.38 -15.48
N LYS A 328 14.76 3.12 -15.06
CA LYS A 328 16.04 2.41 -14.91
C LYS A 328 16.93 2.50 -16.14
N ASN A 329 16.35 2.40 -17.34
CA ASN A 329 17.06 2.37 -18.61
C ASN A 329 17.04 3.68 -19.39
N GLN A 330 16.26 4.68 -18.97
CA GLN A 330 16.11 5.97 -19.67
C GLN A 330 16.68 7.16 -18.89
N LYS A 331 17.13 6.91 -17.66
CA LYS A 331 17.64 7.93 -16.77
C LYS A 331 18.82 8.69 -17.40
N GLY A 332 18.64 9.99 -17.61
CA GLY A 332 19.66 10.87 -18.19
C GLY A 332 19.82 10.80 -19.70
N ILE A 333 18.95 10.07 -20.44
CA ILE A 333 18.98 9.96 -21.91
C ILE A 333 18.06 10.99 -22.55
N ASP A 334 16.80 11.07 -22.13
CA ASP A 334 15.80 12.01 -22.63
C ASP A 334 15.00 12.62 -21.45
N GLU A 335 15.19 13.92 -21.24
CA GLU A 335 14.51 14.66 -20.17
C GLU A 335 13.00 14.86 -20.41
N ASN A 336 12.52 14.69 -21.62
CA ASN A 336 11.11 14.77 -22.03
C ASN A 336 10.59 13.40 -22.51
N PHE A 337 11.19 12.32 -22.01
CA PHE A 337 10.88 10.95 -22.43
C PHE A 337 9.40 10.63 -22.35
N TRP A 338 8.75 11.00 -21.26
CA TRP A 338 7.34 10.68 -21.06
C TRP A 338 6.43 11.43 -22.05
N THR A 339 6.63 12.74 -22.18
CA THR A 339 5.88 13.57 -23.14
C THR A 339 6.06 13.07 -24.58
N ASN A 340 7.28 12.68 -24.98
CA ASN A 340 7.60 12.20 -26.31
C ASN A 340 7.07 10.79 -26.61
N SER A 341 6.75 10.00 -25.57
CA SER A 341 6.43 8.58 -25.69
C SER A 341 4.94 8.22 -25.50
N THR A 342 4.06 9.18 -25.26
CA THR A 342 2.67 8.98 -24.77
C THR A 342 1.77 8.05 -25.60
N ARG A 343 2.10 7.74 -26.86
CA ARG A 343 1.30 6.87 -27.74
C ARG A 343 2.06 5.64 -28.25
N THR A 344 3.18 5.31 -27.63
CA THR A 344 3.96 4.16 -28.06
C THR A 344 3.30 2.85 -27.63
N SER A 345 3.58 1.77 -28.38
CA SER A 345 3.10 0.43 -28.03
C SER A 345 3.59 -0.03 -26.63
N SER A 346 4.77 0.43 -26.22
CA SER A 346 5.34 0.13 -24.90
C SER A 346 4.49 0.72 -23.77
N ILE A 347 4.07 2.00 -23.88
CA ILE A 347 3.22 2.65 -22.89
C ILE A 347 1.83 2.02 -22.89
N ASN A 348 1.24 1.75 -24.07
CA ASN A 348 -0.06 1.09 -24.17
C ASN A 348 -0.06 -0.29 -23.52
N ALA A 349 0.98 -1.10 -23.73
CA ALA A 349 1.10 -2.41 -23.12
C ALA A 349 1.32 -2.34 -21.59
N TRP A 350 2.06 -1.34 -21.12
CA TRP A 350 2.28 -1.09 -19.69
C TRP A 350 1.01 -0.57 -19.02
N SER A 351 0.32 0.40 -19.61
CA SER A 351 -0.92 0.96 -19.06
C SER A 351 -2.04 -0.09 -18.99
N GLY A 352 -2.14 -0.98 -19.97
CA GLY A 352 -3.07 -2.12 -19.90
C GLY A 352 -2.81 -2.99 -18.68
N PHE A 353 -1.55 -3.38 -18.44
CA PHE A 353 -1.18 -4.19 -17.27
C PHE A 353 -1.37 -3.45 -15.94
N THR A 354 -0.97 -2.19 -15.87
CA THR A 354 -1.14 -1.42 -14.62
C THR A 354 -2.60 -1.10 -14.33
N PHE A 355 -3.45 -0.99 -15.34
CA PHE A 355 -4.90 -0.89 -15.18
C PHE A 355 -5.52 -2.17 -14.58
N GLU A 356 -5.02 -3.35 -14.92
CA GLU A 356 -5.42 -4.60 -14.25
C GLU A 356 -5.11 -4.55 -12.75
N GLN A 357 -3.93 -4.00 -12.36
CA GLN A 357 -3.59 -3.80 -10.95
C GLN A 357 -4.50 -2.77 -10.28
N LEU A 358 -4.78 -1.67 -10.98
CA LEU A 358 -5.69 -0.63 -10.49
C LEU A 358 -7.09 -1.18 -10.24
N CYS A 359 -7.61 -2.03 -11.11
CA CYS A 359 -8.89 -2.70 -10.91
C CYS A 359 -8.88 -3.61 -9.66
N LYS A 360 -7.79 -4.34 -9.43
CA LYS A 360 -7.64 -5.18 -8.23
C LYS A 360 -7.60 -4.36 -6.94
N ASP A 361 -6.97 -3.18 -6.96
CA ASP A 361 -6.93 -2.28 -5.80
C ASP A 361 -8.29 -1.61 -5.54
N HIS A 362 -9.18 -1.53 -6.55
CA HIS A 362 -10.50 -0.93 -6.48
C HIS A 362 -11.64 -1.96 -6.51
N LEU A 363 -11.39 -3.15 -5.95
CA LEU A 363 -12.35 -4.25 -5.93
C LEU A 363 -13.65 -3.89 -5.20
N LYS A 364 -13.60 -3.06 -4.16
CA LYS A 364 -14.79 -2.59 -3.43
C LYS A 364 -15.72 -1.80 -4.35
N GLN A 365 -15.17 -0.87 -5.13
CA GLN A 365 -15.91 -0.05 -6.09
C GLN A 365 -16.50 -0.90 -7.22
N ILE A 366 -15.75 -1.89 -7.70
CA ILE A 366 -16.23 -2.85 -8.70
C ILE A 366 -17.42 -3.64 -8.14
N LYS A 367 -17.32 -4.17 -6.93
CA LYS A 367 -18.42 -4.90 -6.26
C LYS A 367 -19.64 -4.02 -6.02
N GLN A 368 -19.43 -2.76 -5.66
CA GLN A 368 -20.49 -1.78 -5.48
C GLN A 368 -21.23 -1.52 -6.80
N LYS A 369 -20.49 -1.31 -7.89
CA LYS A 369 -21.07 -1.13 -9.23
C LYS A 369 -21.87 -2.33 -9.69
N LEU A 370 -21.38 -3.53 -9.41
CA LEU A 370 -22.04 -4.79 -9.77
C LEU A 370 -23.22 -5.14 -8.84
N GLY A 371 -23.46 -4.38 -7.76
CA GLY A 371 -24.51 -4.64 -6.79
C GLY A 371 -24.25 -5.86 -5.91
N ILE A 372 -23.00 -6.25 -5.73
CA ILE A 372 -22.59 -7.47 -5.00
C ILE A 372 -21.75 -7.19 -3.75
N SER A 373 -21.78 -5.97 -3.20
CA SER A 373 -21.03 -5.61 -1.99
C SER A 373 -21.36 -6.49 -0.79
N GLY A 374 -22.60 -6.94 -0.67
CA GLY A 374 -23.06 -7.84 0.40
C GLY A 374 -22.82 -9.33 0.13
N VAL A 375 -22.32 -9.70 -1.06
CA VAL A 375 -22.07 -11.09 -1.42
C VAL A 375 -20.63 -11.44 -1.09
N LEU A 376 -20.42 -12.51 -0.33
CA LEU A 376 -19.08 -13.02 -0.08
C LEU A 376 -18.47 -13.50 -1.39
N THR A 377 -17.34 -12.92 -1.75
CA THR A 377 -16.61 -13.21 -2.98
C THR A 377 -15.16 -13.55 -2.68
N THR A 378 -14.60 -14.49 -3.43
CA THR A 378 -13.17 -14.78 -3.45
C THR A 378 -12.59 -14.26 -4.77
N GLU A 379 -11.60 -13.37 -4.68
CA GLU A 379 -10.82 -12.92 -5.84
C GLU A 379 -9.73 -13.93 -6.16
N SER A 380 -9.54 -14.20 -7.43
CA SER A 380 -8.46 -15.05 -7.94
C SER A 380 -8.17 -14.70 -9.39
N SER A 381 -7.03 -15.17 -9.89
CA SER A 381 -6.73 -15.24 -11.33
C SER A 381 -6.78 -16.69 -11.76
N TRP A 382 -6.85 -16.93 -13.05
CA TRP A 382 -6.80 -18.28 -13.58
C TRP A 382 -5.94 -18.33 -14.85
N PHE A 383 -5.21 -19.43 -14.98
CA PHE A 383 -4.32 -19.64 -16.10
C PHE A 383 -4.20 -21.15 -16.41
N VAL A 384 -4.15 -21.49 -17.68
CA VAL A 384 -3.85 -22.83 -18.17
C VAL A 384 -2.89 -22.74 -19.34
N HIS A 385 -1.86 -23.59 -19.33
CA HIS A 385 -0.97 -23.73 -20.49
C HIS A 385 -1.71 -24.34 -21.67
N GLY A 386 -1.27 -24.01 -22.87
CA GLY A 386 -1.70 -24.73 -24.07
C GLY A 386 -1.20 -26.16 -24.02
N ASP A 387 -1.95 -27.05 -24.66
CA ASP A 387 -1.61 -28.43 -24.98
C ASP A 387 -1.69 -28.65 -26.49
N ASP A 388 -1.47 -29.89 -26.95
CA ASP A 388 -1.47 -30.21 -28.40
C ASP A 388 -2.83 -29.97 -29.08
N GLU A 389 -3.93 -29.92 -28.32
CA GLU A 389 -5.29 -29.76 -28.86
C GLU A 389 -5.86 -28.36 -28.61
N HIS A 390 -5.33 -27.64 -27.60
CA HIS A 390 -5.92 -26.38 -27.14
C HIS A 390 -4.87 -25.31 -26.88
N GLU A 391 -5.14 -24.10 -27.30
CA GLU A 391 -4.36 -22.93 -26.92
C GLU A 391 -4.51 -22.61 -25.42
N GLY A 392 -3.44 -22.08 -24.82
CA GLY A 392 -3.46 -21.58 -23.45
C GLY A 392 -4.49 -20.46 -23.24
N ALA A 393 -4.99 -20.33 -22.03
CA ALA A 393 -5.92 -19.29 -21.67
C ALA A 393 -5.59 -18.67 -20.31
N GLN A 394 -5.83 -17.36 -20.18
CA GLN A 394 -5.62 -16.59 -18.97
C GLN A 394 -6.84 -15.70 -18.69
N ILE A 395 -7.25 -15.67 -17.42
CA ILE A 395 -8.25 -14.74 -16.89
C ILE A 395 -7.60 -13.96 -15.76
N ASP A 396 -7.53 -12.64 -15.91
CA ASP A 396 -6.77 -11.76 -15.03
C ASP A 396 -7.44 -11.59 -13.67
N MET A 397 -8.78 -11.62 -13.62
CA MET A 397 -9.55 -11.56 -12.39
C MET A 397 -10.86 -12.36 -12.50
N LEU A 398 -11.08 -13.20 -11.51
CA LEU A 398 -12.32 -13.91 -11.25
C LEU A 398 -12.90 -13.43 -9.93
N LEU A 399 -14.20 -13.16 -9.89
CA LEU A 399 -14.94 -12.94 -8.65
C LEU A 399 -15.82 -14.15 -8.41
N ASP A 400 -15.31 -15.09 -7.63
CA ASP A 400 -16.05 -16.30 -7.27
C ASP A 400 -17.00 -16.00 -6.11
N ARG A 401 -18.29 -15.97 -6.43
CA ARG A 401 -19.37 -15.56 -5.51
C ARG A 401 -20.00 -16.77 -4.83
N ARG A 402 -20.46 -16.57 -3.61
CA ARG A 402 -21.20 -17.61 -2.86
C ARG A 402 -22.60 -17.89 -3.39
N ASP A 403 -23.17 -17.00 -4.20
CA ASP A 403 -24.48 -17.16 -4.83
C ASP A 403 -24.45 -17.94 -6.16
N HIS A 404 -23.48 -18.84 -6.32
CA HIS A 404 -23.30 -19.72 -7.48
C HIS A 404 -22.98 -19.02 -8.81
N ILE A 405 -22.40 -17.83 -8.75
CA ILE A 405 -21.97 -17.06 -9.93
C ILE A 405 -20.45 -16.83 -9.86
N ILE A 406 -19.81 -16.83 -11.03
CA ILE A 406 -18.43 -16.35 -11.19
C ILE A 406 -18.45 -15.23 -12.22
N ASN A 407 -18.04 -14.01 -11.83
CA ASN A 407 -17.76 -12.96 -12.79
C ASN A 407 -16.37 -13.22 -13.38
N VAL A 408 -16.32 -13.44 -14.68
CA VAL A 408 -15.08 -13.52 -15.47
C VAL A 408 -14.78 -12.11 -15.93
N CYS A 409 -13.82 -11.46 -15.27
CA CYS A 409 -13.50 -10.07 -15.51
C CYS A 409 -12.40 -9.94 -16.57
N GLU A 410 -12.66 -9.14 -17.58
CA GLU A 410 -11.70 -8.74 -18.62
C GLU A 410 -11.50 -7.23 -18.53
N MET A 411 -10.26 -6.79 -18.44
CA MET A 411 -9.90 -5.39 -18.17
C MET A 411 -9.22 -4.76 -19.39
N LYS A 412 -9.66 -3.56 -19.80
CA LYS A 412 -9.10 -2.85 -20.95
C LYS A 412 -8.99 -1.35 -20.67
N PHE A 413 -7.76 -0.85 -20.73
CA PHE A 413 -7.50 0.58 -20.70
C PHE A 413 -7.39 1.12 -22.13
N SER A 414 -8.27 2.04 -22.48
CA SER A 414 -8.39 2.58 -23.84
C SER A 414 -8.69 4.08 -23.82
N ASN A 415 -8.41 4.77 -24.92
CA ASN A 415 -8.68 6.20 -25.06
C ASN A 415 -10.13 6.50 -25.43
N ASP A 416 -10.88 5.47 -25.85
CA ASP A 416 -12.28 5.54 -26.28
C ASP A 416 -13.06 4.33 -25.78
N GLU A 417 -14.37 4.25 -26.06
CA GLU A 417 -15.16 3.06 -25.83
C GLU A 417 -14.49 1.83 -26.46
N TYR A 418 -14.41 0.75 -25.70
CA TYR A 418 -13.73 -0.46 -26.17
C TYR A 418 -14.59 -1.21 -27.19
N GLU A 419 -14.09 -1.41 -28.38
CA GLU A 419 -14.78 -2.16 -29.43
C GLU A 419 -14.41 -3.64 -29.38
N ILE A 420 -15.45 -4.50 -29.24
CA ILE A 420 -15.31 -5.96 -29.37
C ILE A 420 -15.52 -6.29 -30.85
N ASP A 421 -14.46 -6.68 -31.54
CA ASP A 421 -14.54 -7.20 -32.90
C ASP A 421 -14.84 -8.70 -32.92
N LYS A 422 -15.04 -9.28 -34.10
CA LYS A 422 -15.30 -10.71 -34.30
C LYS A 422 -14.20 -11.61 -33.70
N LYS A 423 -12.94 -11.22 -33.87
CA LYS A 423 -11.79 -12.00 -33.41
C LYS A 423 -11.74 -12.02 -31.89
N TYR A 424 -12.01 -10.88 -31.29
CA TYR A 424 -11.97 -10.75 -29.84
C TYR A 424 -13.18 -11.43 -29.17
N ASP A 425 -14.37 -11.38 -29.76
CA ASP A 425 -15.55 -12.16 -29.33
C ASP A 425 -15.24 -13.67 -29.27
N LEU A 426 -14.62 -14.21 -30.32
CA LEU A 426 -14.17 -15.60 -30.36
C LEU A 426 -13.14 -15.90 -29.25
N THR A 427 -12.24 -14.98 -28.99
CA THR A 427 -11.23 -15.13 -27.92
C THR A 427 -11.89 -15.18 -26.54
N LEU A 428 -12.87 -14.29 -26.28
CA LEU A 428 -13.60 -14.27 -25.01
C LEU A 428 -14.41 -15.55 -24.81
N LYS A 429 -15.12 -16.02 -25.84
CA LYS A 429 -15.87 -17.29 -25.81
C LYS A 429 -14.95 -18.47 -25.52
N ARG A 430 -13.78 -18.52 -26.18
CA ARG A 430 -12.78 -19.55 -25.96
C ARG A 430 -12.27 -19.56 -24.51
N LYS A 431 -11.91 -18.39 -23.96
CA LYS A 431 -11.46 -18.26 -22.55
C LYS A 431 -12.49 -18.82 -21.57
N ILE A 432 -13.77 -18.44 -21.75
CA ILE A 432 -14.87 -18.86 -20.88
C ILE A 432 -15.10 -20.38 -20.99
N ASN A 433 -15.12 -20.92 -22.21
CA ASN A 433 -15.31 -22.35 -22.44
C ASN A 433 -14.14 -23.15 -21.86
N ARG A 434 -12.89 -22.74 -22.12
CA ARG A 434 -11.69 -23.40 -21.58
C ARG A 434 -11.65 -23.37 -20.04
N PHE A 435 -12.06 -22.26 -19.43
CA PHE A 435 -12.21 -22.18 -17.97
C PHE A 435 -13.24 -23.21 -17.47
N ARG A 436 -14.40 -23.33 -18.11
CA ARG A 436 -15.44 -24.28 -17.73
C ARG A 436 -14.99 -25.74 -17.89
N GLU A 437 -14.34 -26.06 -18.98
CA GLU A 437 -13.81 -27.40 -19.27
C GLU A 437 -12.76 -27.86 -18.24
N VAL A 438 -11.78 -27.01 -17.98
CA VAL A 438 -10.65 -27.33 -17.09
C VAL A 438 -11.09 -27.37 -15.63
N THR A 439 -11.92 -26.42 -15.20
CA THR A 439 -12.34 -26.34 -13.79
C THR A 439 -13.54 -27.20 -13.45
N LYS A 440 -14.28 -27.67 -14.49
CA LYS A 440 -15.53 -28.43 -14.35
C LYS A 440 -16.55 -27.71 -13.45
N THR A 441 -16.50 -26.37 -13.42
CA THR A 441 -17.41 -25.59 -12.57
C THR A 441 -18.85 -25.70 -13.08
N ASN A 442 -19.78 -25.89 -12.14
CA ASN A 442 -21.23 -25.86 -12.38
C ASN A 442 -21.84 -24.47 -12.12
N LYS A 443 -21.04 -23.49 -11.76
CA LYS A 443 -21.50 -22.12 -11.52
C LYS A 443 -21.82 -21.41 -12.81
N THR A 444 -22.73 -20.43 -12.74
CA THR A 444 -23.00 -19.51 -13.85
C THR A 444 -21.80 -18.60 -14.07
N LEU A 445 -21.33 -18.52 -15.31
CA LEU A 445 -20.22 -17.64 -15.69
C LEU A 445 -20.80 -16.37 -16.34
N LEU A 446 -20.46 -15.20 -15.81
CA LEU A 446 -20.86 -13.90 -16.33
C LEU A 446 -19.62 -13.14 -16.79
N LEU A 447 -19.54 -12.81 -18.09
CA LEU A 447 -18.48 -11.94 -18.60
C LEU A 447 -18.73 -10.51 -18.13
N THR A 448 -17.75 -9.97 -17.43
CA THR A 448 -17.73 -8.60 -16.91
C THR A 448 -16.60 -7.83 -17.58
N MET A 449 -16.93 -6.82 -18.37
CA MET A 449 -15.93 -5.93 -18.94
C MET A 449 -15.67 -4.75 -18.00
N ILE A 450 -14.40 -4.50 -17.70
CA ILE A 450 -13.94 -3.34 -16.93
C ILE A 450 -13.08 -2.48 -17.85
N THR A 451 -13.60 -1.32 -18.23
CA THR A 451 -12.98 -0.51 -19.29
C THR A 451 -12.92 0.96 -18.90
N THR A 452 -12.16 1.75 -19.62
CA THR A 452 -12.06 3.19 -19.35
C THR A 452 -13.41 3.89 -19.58
N TYR A 453 -14.05 3.69 -20.74
CA TYR A 453 -15.24 4.44 -21.16
C TYR A 453 -16.48 3.57 -21.42
N GLY A 454 -16.40 2.26 -21.22
CA GLY A 454 -17.46 1.31 -21.55
C GLY A 454 -17.16 0.53 -22.82
N VAL A 455 -18.08 -0.36 -23.19
CA VAL A 455 -18.00 -1.18 -24.39
C VAL A 455 -18.92 -0.60 -25.46
N LYS A 456 -18.37 -0.35 -26.64
CA LYS A 456 -19.12 0.15 -27.82
C LYS A 456 -20.18 -0.87 -28.24
N LYS A 457 -21.41 -0.42 -28.39
CA LYS A 457 -22.52 -1.28 -28.82
C LYS A 457 -22.34 -1.71 -30.28
N ASN A 458 -22.24 -3.01 -30.50
CA ASN A 458 -22.22 -3.66 -31.79
C ASN A 458 -22.79 -5.08 -31.70
N MET A 459 -22.80 -5.84 -32.80
CA MET A 459 -23.33 -7.21 -32.81
C MET A 459 -22.56 -8.20 -31.90
N TYR A 460 -21.30 -7.93 -31.56
CA TYR A 460 -20.45 -8.76 -30.75
C TYR A 460 -20.46 -8.39 -29.23
N SER A 461 -20.92 -7.18 -28.90
CA SER A 461 -20.96 -6.72 -27.50
C SER A 461 -22.01 -7.43 -26.66
N ASN A 462 -22.94 -8.19 -27.26
CA ASN A 462 -24.01 -8.93 -26.55
C ASN A 462 -23.47 -10.06 -25.65
N ILE A 463 -22.19 -10.47 -25.79
CA ILE A 463 -21.55 -11.44 -24.92
C ILE A 463 -21.31 -10.87 -23.51
N VAL A 464 -21.29 -9.55 -23.33
CA VAL A 464 -21.02 -8.86 -22.08
C VAL A 464 -22.28 -8.77 -21.23
N GLN A 465 -22.29 -9.42 -20.08
CA GLN A 465 -23.43 -9.39 -19.15
C GLN A 465 -23.37 -8.22 -18.16
N SER A 466 -22.18 -7.73 -17.83
CA SER A 466 -22.03 -6.58 -16.95
C SER A 466 -20.81 -5.73 -17.31
N GLN A 467 -20.89 -4.45 -16.97
CA GLN A 467 -19.84 -3.48 -17.27
C GLN A 467 -19.53 -2.61 -16.06
N VAL A 468 -18.24 -2.33 -15.89
CA VAL A 468 -17.70 -1.34 -14.97
C VAL A 468 -16.83 -0.38 -15.78
N THR A 469 -16.97 0.91 -15.54
CA THR A 469 -16.14 1.93 -16.21
C THR A 469 -15.14 2.53 -15.23
N LEU A 470 -14.11 3.21 -15.75
CA LEU A 470 -13.15 3.96 -14.92
C LEU A 470 -13.89 4.91 -13.97
N LYS A 471 -14.95 5.58 -14.41
CA LYS A 471 -15.76 6.47 -13.55
C LYS A 471 -16.33 5.75 -12.33
N ASP A 472 -16.68 4.47 -12.45
CA ASP A 472 -17.20 3.68 -11.34
C ASP A 472 -16.12 3.39 -10.28
N LEU A 473 -14.83 3.39 -10.63
CA LEU A 473 -13.72 3.20 -9.71
C LEU A 473 -13.45 4.43 -8.82
N PHE A 474 -14.01 5.60 -9.18
CA PHE A 474 -13.96 6.82 -8.36
C PHE A 474 -15.09 6.93 -7.33
N ARG A 475 -15.90 5.89 -7.14
CA ARG A 475 -16.96 5.91 -6.12
C ARG A 475 -16.37 5.95 -4.72
N GLU A 476 -17.06 6.64 -3.83
CA GLU A 476 -16.78 6.59 -2.39
C GLU A 476 -17.04 5.19 -1.83
N GLU A 477 -16.25 4.81 -0.82
CA GLU A 477 -16.39 3.53 -0.11
C GLU A 477 -17.50 3.55 0.93
#